data_8df7adae0d4a6da6087cbee01df6b4ca
#
_entry.id   8df7adae0d4a6da6087cbee01df6b4ca
#
_cell.length_a   1.000
_cell.length_b   1.000
_cell.length_c   1.000
_cell.angle_alpha   90.00
_cell.angle_beta   90.00
_cell.angle_gamma   90.00
#
_symmetry.space_group_name_H-M   'P 1'
#
loop_
_entity.id
_entity.type
_entity.pdbx_description
1 polymer ?
#
loop_
_entity_poly.entity_id
_entity_poly.type
_entity_poly.pdbx_seq_one_letter_code
_entity_poly.pdbx_strand_id
1 'polypeptide(L)'
;MEEINNGFVKFHLPCPLCSSSDAVSVNKDNSAYCFSCQQYIKEYDMEVTEVTTNGANEYEVKDYLKESNYAEIIDRNIKEESCKRYGVSVKMDSMGSITHHYYPYHDKEGAKVATKTRYTKLKEFSIQGNTKNSGLFGEHLFKRNKYIIITEGELDCLSAYQMFKTDKYETPVVSIKNGITSAVKDIKTSLEWLETNFTNVILNFDNDKHGIEGASKVAELFSPGKCKIMHLPEGFKDASDCLTKNNIQIYTKAFWDAKLYAPDGIINANVLFDEIAKPISKAFVQYPFEGMNKITYGIRPAELVTFTAGSGLGKTQVMREVVHHMIKSTEDNIGLLMLEETPVITSKGLMSVEANQRLHLPDVHVSK
;
A
#
# COMPACT_ATOMS: atom_id res chain seq x y z
N MET A 1 -0.31 8.11 -41.54
CA MET A 1 -0.16 8.59 -40.14
C MET A 1 0.90 9.68 -40.23
N GLU A 2 0.47 10.92 -40.26
CA GLU A 2 1.36 12.09 -40.29
C GLU A 2 1.97 12.25 -38.88
N GLU A 3 3.30 12.23 -38.80
CA GLU A 3 4.05 12.58 -37.62
C GLU A 3 3.74 14.03 -37.25
N ILE A 4 3.15 14.24 -36.09
CA ILE A 4 3.01 15.56 -35.47
C ILE A 4 4.40 16.01 -35.07
N ASN A 5 5.04 16.77 -35.93
CA ASN A 5 6.33 17.39 -35.71
C ASN A 5 6.11 18.58 -34.74
N ASN A 6 6.17 18.30 -33.44
CA ASN A 6 6.03 19.28 -32.36
C ASN A 6 7.26 20.19 -32.33
N GLY A 7 7.51 21.07 -33.18
CA GLY A 7 8.46 22.20 -33.23
C GLY A 7 9.68 22.25 -32.29
N PHE A 8 9.77 21.35 -31.32
CA PHE A 8 10.87 21.24 -30.37
C PHE A 8 12.16 20.76 -31.02
N VAL A 9 13.27 21.43 -30.70
CA VAL A 9 14.61 21.14 -31.25
C VAL A 9 15.59 20.59 -30.21
N LYS A 10 15.29 20.79 -28.92
CA LYS A 10 16.06 20.23 -27.79
C LYS A 10 15.10 19.66 -26.78
N PHE A 11 15.52 18.59 -26.10
CA PHE A 11 14.72 17.83 -25.14
C PHE A 11 15.54 17.53 -23.88
N HIS A 12 14.86 17.14 -22.84
CA HIS A 12 15.48 16.68 -21.59
C HIS A 12 16.39 17.74 -20.94
N LEU A 13 15.93 18.97 -20.90
CA LEU A 13 16.64 20.10 -20.29
C LEU A 13 16.08 20.42 -18.91
N PRO A 14 16.88 21.01 -18.00
CA PRO A 14 16.42 21.37 -16.67
C PRO A 14 15.43 22.53 -16.70
N CYS A 15 14.48 22.55 -15.80
CA CYS A 15 13.49 23.62 -15.68
C CYS A 15 13.93 24.68 -14.68
N PRO A 16 14.06 25.96 -15.10
CA PRO A 16 14.42 27.04 -14.17
C PRO A 16 13.30 27.40 -13.19
N LEU A 17 12.04 26.97 -13.46
CA LEU A 17 10.88 27.28 -12.64
C LEU A 17 10.59 26.23 -11.55
N CYS A 18 10.79 24.95 -11.84
CA CYS A 18 10.48 23.87 -10.91
C CYS A 18 11.67 22.98 -10.57
N SER A 19 12.86 23.33 -11.06
CA SER A 19 14.11 22.59 -10.82
C SER A 19 14.09 21.11 -11.26
N SER A 20 13.15 20.73 -12.12
CA SER A 20 13.19 19.41 -12.78
C SER A 20 14.44 19.33 -13.67
N SER A 21 15.17 18.23 -13.61
CA SER A 21 16.46 18.09 -14.30
C SER A 21 16.36 17.78 -15.79
N ASP A 22 15.16 17.34 -16.29
CA ASP A 22 15.00 16.77 -17.63
C ASP A 22 13.62 16.98 -18.27
N ALA A 23 12.79 17.85 -17.71
CA ALA A 23 11.39 17.99 -18.13
C ALA A 23 11.12 19.10 -19.14
N VAL A 24 12.14 19.83 -19.60
CA VAL A 24 11.96 20.93 -20.54
C VAL A 24 12.31 20.52 -21.97
N SER A 25 11.44 20.92 -22.91
CA SER A 25 11.70 20.86 -24.34
C SER A 25 11.67 22.29 -24.92
N VAL A 26 12.65 22.61 -25.76
CA VAL A 26 12.88 23.97 -26.32
C VAL A 26 12.53 23.98 -27.79
N ASN A 27 11.80 24.99 -28.25
CA ASN A 27 11.44 25.26 -29.63
C ASN A 27 12.58 25.98 -30.41
N LYS A 28 12.44 26.05 -31.72
CA LYS A 28 13.38 26.80 -32.61
C LYS A 28 13.48 28.30 -32.30
N ASP A 29 12.43 28.89 -31.76
CA ASP A 29 12.35 30.29 -31.37
C ASP A 29 12.85 30.56 -29.94
N ASN A 30 13.53 29.59 -29.32
CA ASN A 30 14.05 29.65 -27.97
C ASN A 30 12.98 29.66 -26.86
N SER A 31 11.71 29.52 -27.23
CA SER A 31 10.67 29.29 -26.23
C SER A 31 10.73 27.83 -25.78
N ALA A 32 10.25 27.56 -24.56
CA ALA A 32 10.31 26.21 -24.00
C ALA A 32 9.03 25.85 -23.22
N TYR A 33 8.83 24.55 -23.07
CA TYR A 33 7.73 24.03 -22.26
C TYR A 33 8.27 22.98 -21.27
N CYS A 34 7.91 23.13 -20.02
CA CYS A 34 8.24 22.16 -18.98
C CYS A 34 7.08 21.19 -18.77
N PHE A 35 7.31 19.90 -19.01
CA PHE A 35 6.30 18.84 -18.83
C PHE A 35 6.08 18.47 -17.36
N SER A 36 6.98 18.86 -16.44
CA SER A 36 6.85 18.61 -15.00
C SER A 36 5.91 19.62 -14.33
N CYS A 37 6.17 20.94 -14.48
CA CYS A 37 5.33 21.98 -13.89
C CYS A 37 4.29 22.55 -14.84
N GLN A 38 4.23 22.09 -16.10
CA GLN A 38 3.28 22.49 -17.14
C GLN A 38 3.33 24.00 -17.45
N GLN A 39 4.49 24.63 -17.27
CA GLN A 39 4.68 26.05 -17.53
C GLN A 39 5.36 26.29 -18.88
N TYR A 40 4.92 27.31 -19.56
CA TYR A 40 5.54 27.84 -20.78
C TYR A 40 6.59 28.86 -20.41
N ILE A 41 7.81 28.74 -20.97
CA ILE A 41 8.95 29.62 -20.76
C ILE A 41 9.15 30.40 -22.07
N LYS A 42 8.97 31.69 -22.00
CA LYS A 42 8.96 32.57 -23.19
C LYS A 42 10.34 32.68 -23.84
N GLU A 43 11.40 32.64 -23.05
CA GLU A 43 12.78 32.70 -23.48
C GLU A 43 13.60 31.82 -22.55
N TYR A 44 14.15 30.74 -23.10
CA TYR A 44 14.93 29.74 -22.33
C TYR A 44 16.41 30.08 -22.45
N ASP A 45 17.01 30.56 -21.36
CA ASP A 45 18.41 30.93 -21.31
C ASP A 45 19.28 29.63 -21.18
N MET A 46 20.07 29.39 -22.22
CA MET A 46 20.98 28.21 -22.28
C MET A 46 22.33 28.46 -21.59
N GLU A 47 22.73 29.68 -21.34
CA GLU A 47 24.02 29.96 -20.69
C GLU A 47 24.02 29.60 -19.20
N VAL A 48 22.82 29.48 -18.59
CA VAL A 48 22.68 29.07 -17.17
C VAL A 48 22.71 27.54 -16.99
N THR A 49 22.75 26.75 -18.07
CA THR A 49 22.55 25.30 -18.01
C THR A 49 23.74 24.43 -18.46
N GLU A 50 24.88 24.99 -18.83
CA GLU A 50 26.10 24.19 -18.96
C GLU A 50 26.71 23.89 -17.58
N VAL A 51 26.06 23.01 -16.84
CA VAL A 51 26.73 22.28 -15.76
C VAL A 51 27.54 21.18 -16.41
N THR A 52 28.80 21.49 -16.66
CA THR A 52 29.82 20.53 -17.09
C THR A 52 29.86 19.35 -16.12
N THR A 53 29.58 18.17 -16.64
CA THR A 53 29.88 16.90 -15.99
C THR A 53 31.40 16.66 -16.00
N ASN A 54 32.12 17.34 -15.13
CA ASN A 54 33.52 16.99 -14.80
C ASN A 54 33.90 17.59 -13.45
N GLY A 55 34.19 16.72 -12.50
CA GLY A 55 34.79 17.09 -11.23
C GLY A 55 33.77 17.13 -10.08
N ALA A 56 34.16 16.50 -9.00
CA ALA A 56 33.54 16.66 -7.70
C ALA A 56 33.53 18.14 -7.33
N ASN A 57 32.48 18.85 -7.61
CA ASN A 57 32.23 20.15 -7.04
C ASN A 57 31.75 19.93 -5.61
N GLU A 58 32.59 20.28 -4.66
CA GLU A 58 32.13 20.68 -3.32
C GLU A 58 31.08 21.76 -3.51
N TYR A 59 29.82 21.36 -3.48
CA TYR A 59 28.73 22.31 -3.28
C TYR A 59 28.97 22.90 -1.89
N GLU A 60 29.46 24.13 -1.81
CA GLU A 60 29.27 24.94 -0.61
C GLU A 60 27.78 24.91 -0.32
N VAL A 61 27.39 24.10 0.64
CA VAL A 61 26.06 24.14 1.24
C VAL A 61 25.95 25.53 1.82
N LYS A 62 25.34 26.48 1.08
CA LYS A 62 25.05 27.80 1.62
C LYS A 62 24.30 27.57 2.90
N ASP A 63 24.91 27.95 4.00
CA ASP A 63 24.48 27.64 5.35
C ASP A 63 23.23 28.43 5.70
N TYR A 64 22.09 28.02 5.11
CA TYR A 64 20.76 28.55 5.47
C TYR A 64 20.39 28.20 6.92
N LEU A 65 21.22 27.40 7.58
CA LEU A 65 21.05 27.00 8.99
C LEU A 65 21.48 28.09 9.98
N LYS A 66 22.13 29.17 9.53
CA LYS A 66 22.56 30.24 10.44
C LYS A 66 21.43 30.91 11.19
N GLU A 67 20.18 30.77 10.72
CA GLU A 67 18.97 31.34 11.35
C GLU A 67 17.98 30.26 11.83
N SER A 68 18.35 28.98 11.80
CA SER A 68 17.47 27.89 12.24
C SER A 68 17.85 27.38 13.62
N ASN A 69 16.84 27.19 14.46
CA ASN A 69 17.00 26.69 15.82
C ASN A 69 16.20 25.39 16.02
N TYR A 70 16.61 24.58 16.99
CA TYR A 70 15.75 23.52 17.48
C TYR A 70 14.63 24.14 18.29
N ALA A 71 13.41 23.73 18.03
CA ALA A 71 12.25 24.17 18.78
C ALA A 71 11.14 23.11 18.76
N GLU A 72 10.20 23.26 19.66
CA GLU A 72 8.97 22.47 19.69
C GLU A 72 8.09 22.82 18.48
N ILE A 73 7.53 21.80 17.83
CA ILE A 73 6.54 21.98 16.76
C ILE A 73 5.16 21.88 17.40
N ILE A 74 4.68 23.02 17.90
CA ILE A 74 3.50 23.13 18.78
C ILE A 74 2.24 22.63 18.11
N ASP A 75 2.01 22.96 16.83
CA ASP A 75 0.84 22.55 16.04
C ASP A 75 0.77 21.02 15.83
N ARG A 76 1.86 20.31 16.08
CA ARG A 76 1.99 18.86 16.00
C ARG A 76 2.25 18.19 17.33
N ASN A 77 2.32 18.93 18.41
CA ASN A 77 2.63 18.44 19.73
C ASN A 77 3.99 17.69 19.82
N ILE A 78 4.93 18.03 18.93
CA ILE A 78 6.26 17.43 18.86
C ILE A 78 7.24 18.25 19.69
N LYS A 79 7.82 17.64 20.72
CA LYS A 79 8.75 18.29 21.63
C LYS A 79 10.10 18.60 21.00
N GLU A 80 10.75 19.64 21.48
CA GLU A 80 12.10 20.04 21.03
C GLU A 80 13.13 18.91 21.13
N GLU A 81 13.03 18.04 22.16
CA GLU A 81 13.93 16.89 22.31
C GLU A 81 13.87 15.92 21.14
N SER A 82 12.68 15.65 20.62
CA SER A 82 12.50 14.80 19.44
C SER A 82 13.10 15.45 18.19
N CYS A 83 12.90 16.76 18.05
CA CYS A 83 13.52 17.54 16.97
C CYS A 83 15.06 17.51 17.07
N LYS A 84 15.62 17.73 18.25
CA LYS A 84 17.07 17.64 18.49
C LYS A 84 17.63 16.26 18.16
N ARG A 85 16.94 15.19 18.58
CA ARG A 85 17.39 13.81 18.32
C ARG A 85 17.56 13.51 16.84
N TYR A 86 16.66 14.03 16.00
CA TYR A 86 16.68 13.83 14.54
C TYR A 86 17.39 14.96 13.78
N GLY A 87 17.90 15.96 14.48
CA GLY A 87 18.53 17.12 13.87
C GLY A 87 17.57 18.04 13.10
N VAL A 88 16.26 17.95 13.42
CA VAL A 88 15.24 18.78 12.77
C VAL A 88 15.25 20.16 13.37
N SER A 89 15.56 21.16 12.57
CA SER A 89 15.52 22.58 12.95
C SER A 89 14.36 23.32 12.29
N VAL A 90 13.99 24.45 12.83
CA VAL A 90 12.88 25.26 12.35
C VAL A 90 13.33 26.72 12.08
N LYS A 91 12.69 27.39 11.14
CA LYS A 91 12.80 28.83 10.97
C LYS A 91 11.49 29.48 11.46
N MET A 92 11.64 30.54 12.24
CA MET A 92 10.51 31.33 12.74
C MET A 92 10.48 32.70 12.06
N ASP A 93 9.29 33.26 11.95
CA ASP A 93 9.12 34.66 11.55
C ASP A 93 9.31 35.61 12.76
N SER A 94 9.22 36.91 12.53
CA SER A 94 9.37 37.93 13.58
C SER A 94 8.31 37.85 14.69
N MET A 95 7.22 37.12 14.47
CA MET A 95 6.17 36.89 15.45
C MET A 95 6.31 35.54 16.20
N GLY A 96 7.41 34.79 15.95
CA GLY A 96 7.68 33.50 16.58
C GLY A 96 6.92 32.33 15.96
N SER A 97 6.24 32.52 14.82
CA SER A 97 5.55 31.43 14.13
C SER A 97 6.51 30.64 13.24
N ILE A 98 6.44 29.31 13.31
CA ILE A 98 7.28 28.43 12.50
C ILE A 98 6.84 28.53 11.02
N THR A 99 7.81 28.90 10.18
CA THR A 99 7.59 29.06 8.73
C THR A 99 8.19 27.91 7.93
N HIS A 100 9.25 27.30 8.44
CA HIS A 100 9.95 26.21 7.76
C HIS A 100 10.36 25.14 8.76
N HIS A 101 10.30 23.87 8.32
CA HIS A 101 10.97 22.75 8.96
C HIS A 101 12.12 22.29 8.06
N TYR A 102 13.28 21.99 8.64
CA TYR A 102 14.46 21.47 7.94
C TYR A 102 14.75 20.06 8.42
N TYR A 103 14.66 19.10 7.52
CA TYR A 103 14.90 17.68 7.78
C TYR A 103 16.23 17.27 7.18
N PRO A 104 17.26 16.95 7.99
CA PRO A 104 18.55 16.51 7.48
C PRO A 104 18.50 15.06 7.02
N TYR A 105 19.10 14.77 5.88
CA TYR A 105 19.30 13.42 5.37
C TYR A 105 20.77 13.09 5.39
N HIS A 106 21.08 11.87 5.80
CA HIS A 106 22.45 11.38 6.02
C HIS A 106 22.73 10.17 5.13
N ASP A 107 23.98 9.98 4.76
CA ASP A 107 24.45 8.75 4.11
C ASP A 107 24.64 7.62 5.12
N LYS A 108 25.16 6.49 4.65
CA LYS A 108 25.42 5.30 5.48
C LYS A 108 26.55 5.53 6.50
N GLU A 109 27.46 6.45 6.23
CA GLU A 109 28.56 6.87 7.08
C GLU A 109 28.11 7.87 8.15
N GLY A 110 26.89 8.40 8.05
CA GLY A 110 26.31 9.37 8.96
C GLY A 110 26.62 10.83 8.62
N ALA A 111 27.23 11.09 7.44
CA ALA A 111 27.44 12.44 6.98
C ALA A 111 26.15 13.04 6.39
N LYS A 112 25.87 14.31 6.69
CA LYS A 112 24.71 15.01 6.14
C LYS A 112 24.93 15.30 4.65
N VAL A 113 24.07 14.74 3.79
CA VAL A 113 24.16 14.83 2.33
C VAL A 113 23.05 15.67 1.69
N ALA A 114 21.97 15.88 2.41
CA ALA A 114 20.86 16.71 1.94
C ALA A 114 20.05 17.31 3.09
N THR A 115 19.25 18.32 2.77
CA THR A 115 18.22 18.87 3.65
C THR A 115 16.92 19.02 2.86
N LYS A 116 15.86 18.42 3.37
CA LYS A 116 14.49 18.63 2.88
C LYS A 116 13.85 19.74 3.70
N THR A 117 13.33 20.75 3.02
CA THR A 117 12.66 21.88 3.64
C THR A 117 11.17 21.78 3.40
N ARG A 118 10.37 21.85 4.46
CA ARG A 118 8.92 21.98 4.38
C ARG A 118 8.51 23.42 4.67
N TYR A 119 7.78 24.00 3.76
CA TYR A 119 7.15 25.31 3.93
C TYR A 119 5.79 25.13 4.61
N THR A 120 5.65 25.59 5.87
CA THR A 120 4.48 25.26 6.69
C THR A 120 3.16 25.82 6.14
N LYS A 121 3.19 27.04 5.60
CA LYS A 121 1.99 27.72 5.05
C LYS A 121 1.51 27.12 3.73
N LEU A 122 2.44 26.78 2.84
CA LEU A 122 2.14 26.28 1.48
C LEU A 122 2.04 24.77 1.40
N LYS A 123 2.53 24.06 2.43
CA LYS A 123 2.71 22.59 2.42
C LYS A 123 3.57 22.10 1.26
N GLU A 124 4.44 22.94 0.75
CA GLU A 124 5.40 22.64 -0.30
C GLU A 124 6.70 22.13 0.30
N PHE A 125 7.47 21.42 -0.54
CA PHE A 125 8.77 20.88 -0.16
C PHE A 125 9.82 21.30 -1.17
N SER A 126 11.03 21.58 -0.67
CA SER A 126 12.23 21.68 -1.49
C SER A 126 13.34 20.82 -0.93
N ILE A 127 14.25 20.36 -1.78
CA ILE A 127 15.39 19.52 -1.38
C ILE A 127 16.67 20.18 -1.85
N GLN A 128 17.61 20.37 -0.94
CA GLN A 128 18.96 20.83 -1.23
C GLN A 128 19.93 19.68 -0.94
N GLY A 129 20.90 19.48 -1.82
CA GLY A 129 21.84 18.37 -1.75
C GLY A 129 21.37 17.12 -2.50
N ASN A 130 22.01 15.99 -2.25
CA ASN A 130 21.79 14.76 -3.00
C ASN A 130 21.17 13.67 -2.11
N THR A 131 19.87 13.43 -2.27
CA THR A 131 19.17 12.35 -1.54
C THR A 131 19.32 10.97 -2.18
N LYS A 132 19.96 10.84 -3.37
CA LYS A 132 20.13 9.53 -4.02
C LYS A 132 20.98 8.57 -3.17
N ASN A 133 21.96 9.13 -2.48
CA ASN A 133 22.88 8.36 -1.63
C ASN A 133 22.49 8.37 -0.15
N SER A 134 21.39 9.04 0.23
CA SER A 134 20.93 9.02 1.61
C SER A 134 20.18 7.75 1.95
N GLY A 135 20.25 7.33 3.20
CA GLY A 135 19.34 6.38 3.81
C GLY A 135 17.93 6.96 4.02
N LEU A 136 17.11 6.22 4.73
CA LEU A 136 15.80 6.71 5.23
C LEU A 136 16.02 7.86 6.22
N PHE A 137 15.01 8.73 6.38
CA PHE A 137 15.10 9.77 7.38
C PHE A 137 15.26 9.18 8.79
N GLY A 138 16.30 9.56 9.51
CA GLY A 138 16.62 9.03 10.83
C GLY A 138 17.41 7.71 10.84
N GLU A 139 17.70 7.10 9.70
CA GLU A 139 18.40 5.80 9.61
C GLU A 139 19.74 5.79 10.36
N HIS A 140 20.55 6.83 10.21
CA HIS A 140 21.88 6.97 10.85
C HIS A 140 21.84 6.98 12.38
N LEU A 141 20.67 7.20 13.00
CA LEU A 141 20.50 7.28 14.45
C LEU A 141 20.46 5.92 15.13
N PHE A 142 20.12 4.87 14.37
CA PHE A 142 19.82 3.56 14.92
C PHE A 142 20.72 2.49 14.35
N LYS A 143 21.06 1.53 15.22
CA LYS A 143 21.84 0.36 14.83
C LYS A 143 20.95 -0.87 14.92
N ARG A 144 21.18 -1.74 15.88
CA ARG A 144 20.44 -3.01 16.03
C ARG A 144 19.34 -2.89 17.07
N ASN A 145 18.13 -3.39 16.72
CA ASN A 145 17.02 -3.48 17.67
C ASN A 145 16.07 -4.64 17.28
N LYS A 146 15.15 -4.99 18.19
CA LYS A 146 14.09 -5.98 17.93
C LYS A 146 13.04 -5.45 16.94
N TYR A 147 12.67 -4.19 17.05
CA TYR A 147 11.65 -3.53 16.24
C TYR A 147 12.20 -2.25 15.60
N ILE A 148 11.67 -1.93 14.42
CA ILE A 148 11.77 -0.62 13.80
C ILE A 148 10.41 -0.26 13.21
N ILE A 149 10.03 1.00 13.33
CA ILE A 149 8.82 1.56 12.70
C ILE A 149 9.25 2.36 11.48
N ILE A 150 8.56 2.17 10.36
CA ILE A 150 8.75 2.97 9.14
C ILE A 150 7.46 3.73 8.88
N THR A 151 7.53 5.07 8.89
CA THR A 151 6.42 5.97 8.62
C THR A 151 6.51 6.56 7.21
N GLU A 152 5.42 7.20 6.75
CA GLU A 152 5.39 7.84 5.45
C GLU A 152 6.10 9.20 5.46
N GLY A 153 5.94 9.99 6.50
CA GLY A 153 6.46 11.34 6.60
C GLY A 153 7.38 11.57 7.80
N GLU A 154 8.19 12.64 7.73
CA GLU A 154 9.14 13.02 8.77
C GLU A 154 8.44 13.44 10.07
N LEU A 155 7.28 14.13 9.95
CA LEU A 155 6.48 14.50 11.15
C LEU A 155 5.89 13.27 11.83
N ASP A 156 5.48 12.26 11.07
CA ASP A 156 4.98 10.99 11.62
C ASP A 156 6.11 10.23 12.29
N CYS A 157 7.31 10.27 11.71
CA CYS A 157 8.51 9.70 12.30
C CYS A 157 8.80 10.31 13.68
N LEU A 158 8.84 11.63 13.78
CA LEU A 158 9.06 12.33 15.05
C LEU A 158 7.93 12.04 16.07
N SER A 159 6.69 12.01 15.59
CA SER A 159 5.52 11.74 16.43
C SER A 159 5.55 10.32 16.99
N ALA A 160 5.79 9.33 16.14
CA ALA A 160 5.93 7.93 16.54
C ALA A 160 7.09 7.73 17.51
N TYR A 161 8.25 8.31 17.19
CA TYR A 161 9.42 8.27 18.09
C TYR A 161 9.09 8.83 19.47
N GLN A 162 8.46 10.00 19.53
CA GLN A 162 8.09 10.64 20.81
C GLN A 162 7.12 9.78 21.62
N MET A 163 6.15 9.13 21.00
CA MET A 163 5.18 8.26 21.67
C MET A 163 5.82 7.00 22.27
N PHE A 164 6.92 6.51 21.68
CA PHE A 164 7.60 5.30 22.16
C PHE A 164 8.84 5.57 23.00
N LYS A 165 9.34 6.82 23.03
CA LYS A 165 10.51 7.15 23.84
C LYS A 165 10.18 7.08 25.32
N THR A 166 10.97 6.33 26.06
CA THR A 166 10.98 6.29 27.53
C THR A 166 12.41 6.51 28.03
N ASP A 167 12.58 6.72 29.32
CA ASP A 167 13.92 6.90 29.94
C ASP A 167 14.82 5.67 29.78
N LYS A 168 14.24 4.49 29.53
CA LYS A 168 14.97 3.20 29.44
C LYS A 168 15.03 2.63 28.03
N TYR A 169 14.10 3.00 27.16
CA TYR A 169 13.96 2.40 25.82
C TYR A 169 13.76 3.46 24.77
N GLU A 170 14.49 3.28 23.68
CA GLU A 170 14.35 4.03 22.45
C GLU A 170 13.91 3.07 21.34
N THR A 171 12.71 3.26 20.80
CA THR A 171 12.25 2.47 19.66
C THR A 171 12.70 3.16 18.39
N PRO A 172 13.47 2.48 17.51
CA PRO A 172 13.84 3.00 16.21
C PRO A 172 12.62 3.36 15.36
N VAL A 173 12.59 4.60 14.87
CA VAL A 173 11.59 5.07 13.92
C VAL A 173 12.28 5.80 12.80
N VAL A 174 11.91 5.50 11.56
CA VAL A 174 12.44 6.14 10.36
C VAL A 174 11.29 6.48 9.43
N SER A 175 11.50 7.37 8.45
CA SER A 175 10.51 7.59 7.40
C SER A 175 11.09 7.45 6.01
N ILE A 176 10.22 7.15 5.04
CA ILE A 176 10.57 7.23 3.62
C ILE A 176 10.78 8.69 3.19
N LYS A 177 11.45 8.89 2.04
CA LYS A 177 11.96 10.23 1.65
C LYS A 177 10.93 11.09 0.94
N ASN A 178 10.20 10.52 0.01
CA ASN A 178 9.37 11.28 -0.94
C ASN A 178 7.94 10.76 -1.03
N GLY A 179 7.39 10.28 0.09
CA GLY A 179 6.04 9.75 0.18
C GLY A 179 5.87 8.38 -0.50
N ILE A 180 4.63 7.91 -0.50
CA ILE A 180 4.28 6.52 -0.83
C ILE A 180 4.69 6.08 -2.23
N THR A 181 4.67 6.98 -3.23
CA THR A 181 5.02 6.65 -4.62
C THR A 181 6.47 6.22 -4.79
N SER A 182 7.37 6.69 -3.93
CA SER A 182 8.79 6.32 -3.93
C SER A 182 9.15 5.26 -2.89
N ALA A 183 8.21 4.83 -2.05
CA ALA A 183 8.44 3.97 -0.90
C ALA A 183 9.23 2.70 -1.25
N VAL A 184 8.83 1.99 -2.30
CA VAL A 184 9.52 0.77 -2.76
C VAL A 184 11.00 1.04 -3.10
N LYS A 185 11.29 2.16 -3.76
CA LYS A 185 12.66 2.56 -4.12
C LYS A 185 13.48 2.94 -2.89
N ASP A 186 12.88 3.71 -1.99
CA ASP A 186 13.53 4.17 -0.77
C ASP A 186 13.89 2.98 0.13
N ILE A 187 12.95 2.05 0.33
CA ILE A 187 13.17 0.84 1.12
C ILE A 187 14.22 -0.07 0.48
N LYS A 188 14.22 -0.27 -0.84
CA LYS A 188 15.25 -1.08 -1.52
C LYS A 188 16.66 -0.58 -1.25
N THR A 189 16.86 0.73 -1.12
CA THR A 189 18.17 1.33 -0.81
C THR A 189 18.66 0.94 0.59
N SER A 190 17.73 0.82 1.56
CA SER A 190 18.03 0.50 2.97
C SER A 190 17.66 -0.93 3.36
N LEU A 191 17.27 -1.79 2.39
CA LEU A 191 16.72 -3.12 2.66
C LEU A 191 17.70 -4.01 3.42
N GLU A 192 18.96 -4.06 3.01
CA GLU A 192 19.98 -4.86 3.68
C GLU A 192 20.17 -4.42 5.14
N TRP A 193 20.17 -3.11 5.39
CA TRP A 193 20.26 -2.57 6.75
C TRP A 193 19.04 -2.95 7.59
N LEU A 194 17.82 -2.87 7.03
CA LEU A 194 16.57 -3.26 7.69
C LEU A 194 16.55 -4.76 8.01
N GLU A 195 16.96 -5.58 7.06
CA GLU A 195 17.00 -7.04 7.21
C GLU A 195 18.01 -7.50 8.25
N THR A 196 19.19 -6.89 8.26
CA THR A 196 20.30 -7.31 9.13
C THR A 196 20.12 -6.85 10.57
N ASN A 197 19.60 -5.63 10.77
CA ASN A 197 19.66 -4.99 12.07
C ASN A 197 18.38 -5.11 12.92
N PHE A 198 17.26 -5.48 12.32
CA PHE A 198 15.97 -5.54 13.04
C PHE A 198 15.33 -6.91 12.91
N THR A 199 14.69 -7.40 13.98
CA THR A 199 13.95 -8.65 13.93
C THR A 199 12.58 -8.46 13.27
N ASN A 200 11.92 -7.33 13.54
CA ASN A 200 10.60 -7.00 13.01
C ASN A 200 10.62 -5.58 12.43
N VAL A 201 10.13 -5.44 11.22
CA VAL A 201 9.88 -4.15 10.58
C VAL A 201 8.39 -3.88 10.61
N ILE A 202 7.98 -2.75 11.18
CA ILE A 202 6.58 -2.34 11.30
C ILE A 202 6.33 -1.19 10.34
N LEU A 203 5.50 -1.40 9.32
CA LEU A 203 5.08 -0.35 8.40
C LEU A 203 3.87 0.37 8.98
N ASN A 204 3.99 1.68 9.17
CA ASN A 204 2.91 2.56 9.56
C ASN A 204 2.81 3.73 8.59
N PHE A 205 2.21 3.49 7.44
CA PHE A 205 1.88 4.50 6.45
C PHE A 205 0.49 5.07 6.71
N ASP A 206 0.10 6.10 5.96
CA ASP A 206 -1.19 6.75 6.09
C ASP A 206 -2.34 5.72 6.00
N ASN A 207 -3.34 5.88 6.84
CA ASN A 207 -4.48 4.97 6.92
C ASN A 207 -5.53 5.27 5.83
N ASP A 208 -5.05 5.54 4.61
CA ASP A 208 -5.85 5.73 3.41
C ASP A 208 -5.55 4.63 2.36
N LYS A 209 -6.30 4.64 1.26
CA LYS A 209 -6.14 3.62 0.21
C LYS A 209 -4.71 3.53 -0.33
N HIS A 210 -4.07 4.68 -0.56
CA HIS A 210 -2.71 4.72 -1.13
C HIS A 210 -1.66 4.23 -0.14
N GLY A 211 -1.77 4.61 1.13
CA GLY A 211 -0.90 4.14 2.20
C GLY A 211 -1.01 2.63 2.42
N ILE A 212 -2.22 2.08 2.41
CA ILE A 212 -2.47 0.64 2.56
C ILE A 212 -1.89 -0.17 1.39
N GLU A 213 -2.16 0.26 0.15
CA GLU A 213 -1.59 -0.39 -1.05
C GLU A 213 -0.06 -0.28 -1.09
N GLY A 214 0.47 0.87 -0.70
CA GLY A 214 1.91 1.10 -0.62
C GLY A 214 2.59 0.26 0.45
N ALA A 215 1.96 0.10 1.62
CA ALA A 215 2.46 -0.76 2.69
C ALA A 215 2.56 -2.22 2.22
N SER A 216 1.55 -2.72 1.50
CA SER A 216 1.57 -4.07 0.93
C SER A 216 2.73 -4.26 -0.05
N LYS A 217 2.91 -3.33 -1.01
CA LYS A 217 4.01 -3.39 -1.98
C LYS A 217 5.40 -3.31 -1.34
N VAL A 218 5.54 -2.53 -0.27
CA VAL A 218 6.79 -2.43 0.49
C VAL A 218 7.03 -3.71 1.29
N ALA A 219 5.98 -4.27 1.89
CA ALA A 219 6.09 -5.49 2.68
C ALA A 219 6.56 -6.71 1.86
N GLU A 220 6.23 -6.77 0.55
CA GLU A 220 6.70 -7.80 -0.39
C GLU A 220 8.23 -7.84 -0.56
N LEU A 221 8.93 -6.76 -0.21
CA LEU A 221 10.39 -6.70 -0.32
C LEU A 221 11.11 -7.47 0.78
N PHE A 222 10.44 -7.71 1.90
CA PHE A 222 11.04 -8.33 3.08
C PHE A 222 10.94 -9.85 3.07
N SER A 223 11.90 -10.46 3.74
CA SER A 223 11.87 -11.90 4.00
C SER A 223 10.59 -12.32 4.73
N PRO A 224 10.05 -13.51 4.45
CA PRO A 224 8.86 -14.02 5.13
C PRO A 224 8.98 -13.96 6.66
N GLY A 225 7.96 -13.45 7.31
CA GLY A 225 7.93 -13.33 8.78
C GLY A 225 8.60 -12.08 9.35
N LYS A 226 9.18 -11.22 8.52
CA LYS A 226 9.92 -10.03 8.92
C LYS A 226 9.07 -8.79 9.06
N CYS A 227 8.18 -8.57 8.11
CA CYS A 227 7.42 -7.33 7.98
C CYS A 227 6.02 -7.48 8.57
N LYS A 228 5.59 -6.47 9.32
CA LYS A 228 4.24 -6.33 9.84
C LYS A 228 3.64 -5.03 9.37
N ILE A 229 2.35 -5.02 9.10
CA ILE A 229 1.60 -3.81 8.76
C ILE A 229 0.76 -3.40 9.95
N MET A 230 0.92 -2.15 10.36
CA MET A 230 0.20 -1.52 11.45
C MET A 230 -0.92 -0.66 10.87
N HIS A 231 -2.15 -0.94 11.29
CA HIS A 231 -3.32 -0.15 10.94
C HIS A 231 -3.82 0.61 12.16
N LEU A 232 -4.10 1.89 11.99
CA LEU A 232 -4.75 2.69 13.00
C LEU A 232 -6.27 2.49 12.93
N PRO A 233 -7.00 2.60 14.04
CA PRO A 233 -8.45 2.52 14.01
C PRO A 233 -9.06 3.71 13.27
N GLU A 234 -10.32 3.58 12.87
CA GLU A 234 -11.09 4.65 12.23
C GLU A 234 -11.04 5.95 13.06
N GLY A 235 -10.88 7.08 12.37
CA GLY A 235 -10.71 8.39 12.98
C GLY A 235 -9.26 8.82 13.23
N PHE A 236 -8.27 7.96 12.93
CA PHE A 236 -6.84 8.29 13.00
C PHE A 236 -6.18 7.99 11.64
N LYS A 237 -5.54 9.03 11.09
CA LYS A 237 -4.89 8.93 9.79
C LYS A 237 -3.46 8.41 9.89
N ASP A 238 -2.67 8.99 10.77
CA ASP A 238 -1.23 8.81 10.86
C ASP A 238 -0.74 8.95 12.31
N ALA A 239 0.56 8.80 12.54
CA ALA A 239 1.18 8.94 13.85
C ALA A 239 1.07 10.36 14.40
N SER A 240 1.18 11.38 13.55
CA SER A 240 1.06 12.78 13.93
C SER A 240 -0.35 13.10 14.44
N ASP A 241 -1.37 12.52 13.81
CA ASP A 241 -2.77 12.67 14.24
C ASP A 241 -3.02 12.04 15.62
N CYS A 242 -2.43 10.87 15.88
CA CYS A 242 -2.50 10.23 17.21
C CYS A 242 -1.84 11.10 18.28
N LEU A 243 -0.66 11.66 18.02
CA LEU A 243 0.05 12.51 18.97
C LEU A 243 -0.69 13.83 19.21
N THR A 244 -1.15 14.48 18.15
CA THR A 244 -1.88 15.77 18.24
C THR A 244 -3.17 15.62 19.04
N LYS A 245 -3.89 14.50 18.87
CA LYS A 245 -5.11 14.17 19.62
C LYS A 245 -4.83 13.61 21.03
N ASN A 246 -3.55 13.53 21.45
CA ASN A 246 -3.11 12.98 22.73
C ASN A 246 -3.55 11.52 22.99
N ASN A 247 -3.56 10.70 21.90
CA ASN A 247 -4.02 9.31 21.95
C ASN A 247 -2.85 8.31 21.80
N ILE A 248 -1.84 8.45 22.63
CA ILE A 248 -0.63 7.61 22.65
C ILE A 248 -0.99 6.12 22.84
N GLN A 249 -1.98 5.83 23.67
CA GLN A 249 -2.41 4.45 23.95
C GLN A 249 -2.97 3.75 22.69
N ILE A 250 -3.69 4.47 21.84
CA ILE A 250 -4.22 3.94 20.59
C ILE A 250 -3.06 3.56 19.66
N TYR A 251 -2.08 4.44 19.52
CA TYR A 251 -0.91 4.19 18.70
C TYR A 251 -0.09 3.00 19.21
N THR A 252 0.16 2.96 20.53
CA THR A 252 0.90 1.86 21.16
C THR A 252 0.16 0.52 21.00
N LYS A 253 -1.17 0.52 21.17
CA LYS A 253 -1.97 -0.69 20.96
C LYS A 253 -1.89 -1.16 19.51
N ALA A 254 -2.06 -0.26 18.54
CA ALA A 254 -1.96 -0.60 17.12
C ALA A 254 -0.59 -1.18 16.74
N PHE A 255 0.49 -0.70 17.36
CA PHE A 255 1.83 -1.27 17.18
C PHE A 255 1.90 -2.74 17.64
N TRP A 256 1.35 -3.06 18.81
CA TRP A 256 1.36 -4.44 19.29
C TRP A 256 0.40 -5.35 18.52
N ASP A 257 -0.69 -4.80 18.02
CA ASP A 257 -1.69 -5.49 17.20
C ASP A 257 -1.27 -5.59 15.70
N ALA A 258 -0.10 -5.05 15.33
CA ALA A 258 0.39 -5.05 13.94
C ALA A 258 0.48 -6.48 13.39
N LYS A 259 -0.17 -6.71 12.26
CA LYS A 259 -0.30 -8.03 11.64
C LYS A 259 0.90 -8.35 10.76
N LEU A 260 1.39 -9.58 10.87
CA LEU A 260 2.43 -10.07 9.97
C LEU A 260 1.91 -10.02 8.53
N TYR A 261 2.72 -9.43 7.66
CA TYR A 261 2.42 -9.46 6.23
C TYR A 261 2.57 -10.88 5.70
N ALA A 262 1.55 -11.35 5.03
CA ALA A 262 1.57 -12.59 4.25
C ALA A 262 1.09 -12.25 2.84
N PRO A 263 1.83 -12.63 1.78
CA PRO A 263 1.34 -12.52 0.41
C PRO A 263 0.02 -13.27 0.24
N ASP A 264 -0.80 -12.84 -0.71
CA ASP A 264 -2.07 -13.48 -1.01
C ASP A 264 -1.90 -14.99 -1.22
N GLY A 265 -2.73 -15.76 -0.53
CA GLY A 265 -2.69 -17.22 -0.56
C GLY A 265 -1.69 -17.90 0.39
N ILE A 266 -0.84 -17.12 1.11
CA ILE A 266 0.04 -17.67 2.16
C ILE A 266 -0.55 -17.34 3.53
N ILE A 267 -1.02 -18.37 4.24
CA ILE A 267 -1.61 -18.21 5.56
C ILE A 267 -0.71 -18.93 6.60
N ASN A 268 -0.36 -18.23 7.67
CA ASN A 268 0.33 -18.85 8.79
C ASN A 268 -0.62 -19.77 9.54
N ALA A 269 -0.29 -21.05 9.63
CA ALA A 269 -1.14 -22.06 10.27
C ALA A 269 -1.49 -21.73 11.74
N ASN A 270 -0.64 -20.99 12.45
CA ASN A 270 -0.93 -20.60 13.84
C ASN A 270 -2.14 -19.67 13.97
N VAL A 271 -2.45 -18.85 12.96
CA VAL A 271 -3.65 -17.98 12.99
C VAL A 271 -4.91 -18.73 12.62
N LEU A 272 -4.78 -19.94 12.07
CA LEU A 272 -5.92 -20.79 11.72
C LEU A 272 -6.38 -21.70 12.86
N PHE A 273 -5.67 -21.73 14.00
CA PHE A 273 -5.98 -22.65 15.09
C PHE A 273 -7.44 -22.57 15.56
N ASP A 274 -7.94 -21.37 15.77
CA ASP A 274 -9.31 -21.14 16.19
C ASP A 274 -10.34 -21.51 15.10
N GLU A 275 -9.98 -21.36 13.83
CA GLU A 275 -10.81 -21.78 12.69
C GLU A 275 -10.81 -23.30 12.54
N ILE A 276 -9.65 -23.94 12.68
CA ILE A 276 -9.48 -25.41 12.62
C ILE A 276 -10.25 -26.09 13.75
N ALA A 277 -10.30 -25.47 14.92
CA ALA A 277 -11.03 -25.99 16.08
C ALA A 277 -12.56 -25.90 15.96
N LYS A 278 -13.07 -25.12 14.99
CA LYS A 278 -14.52 -25.05 14.75
C LYS A 278 -15.03 -26.37 14.18
N PRO A 279 -16.18 -26.86 14.65
CA PRO A 279 -16.78 -28.05 14.05
C PRO A 279 -17.14 -27.80 12.59
N ILE A 280 -16.98 -28.81 11.75
CA ILE A 280 -17.40 -28.76 10.34
C ILE A 280 -18.89 -28.44 10.30
N SER A 281 -19.27 -27.52 9.42
CA SER A 281 -20.68 -27.12 9.25
C SER A 281 -21.55 -28.34 8.89
N LYS A 282 -22.72 -28.43 9.49
CA LYS A 282 -23.69 -29.48 9.13
C LYS A 282 -24.10 -29.33 7.66
N ALA A 283 -24.50 -30.45 7.04
CA ALA A 283 -25.06 -30.43 5.71
C ALA A 283 -26.24 -29.45 5.63
N PHE A 284 -26.25 -28.66 4.58
CA PHE A 284 -27.35 -27.75 4.27
C PHE A 284 -28.59 -28.54 3.80
N VAL A 285 -28.36 -29.50 2.90
CA VAL A 285 -29.37 -30.41 2.39
C VAL A 285 -28.74 -31.76 2.05
N GLN A 286 -29.53 -32.83 2.11
CA GLN A 286 -29.09 -34.15 1.69
C GLN A 286 -29.19 -34.30 0.17
N TYR A 287 -28.37 -35.19 -0.41
CA TYR A 287 -28.59 -35.62 -1.80
C TYR A 287 -29.84 -36.50 -1.90
N PRO A 288 -30.49 -36.59 -3.07
CA PRO A 288 -31.60 -37.51 -3.26
C PRO A 288 -31.15 -38.99 -3.27
N PHE A 289 -29.85 -39.23 -3.17
CA PHE A 289 -29.22 -40.56 -3.23
C PHE A 289 -28.63 -40.94 -1.87
N GLU A 290 -29.22 -41.88 -1.19
CA GLU A 290 -28.77 -42.32 0.17
C GLU A 290 -27.29 -42.75 0.21
N GLY A 291 -26.82 -43.44 -0.84
CA GLY A 291 -25.43 -43.88 -0.94
C GLY A 291 -24.44 -42.69 -0.97
N MET A 292 -24.81 -41.58 -1.61
CA MET A 292 -23.99 -40.37 -1.60
C MET A 292 -23.96 -39.72 -0.21
N ASN A 293 -25.08 -39.64 0.46
CA ASN A 293 -25.16 -39.08 1.80
C ASN A 293 -24.29 -39.82 2.81
N LYS A 294 -24.20 -41.15 2.70
CA LYS A 294 -23.31 -41.96 3.56
C LYS A 294 -21.83 -41.64 3.38
N ILE A 295 -21.42 -41.21 2.19
CA ILE A 295 -20.02 -40.93 1.86
C ILE A 295 -19.70 -39.44 2.07
N THR A 296 -20.58 -38.55 1.63
CA THR A 296 -20.33 -37.09 1.61
C THR A 296 -20.90 -36.37 2.81
N TYR A 297 -21.79 -37.00 3.56
CA TYR A 297 -22.57 -36.39 4.64
C TYR A 297 -23.53 -35.28 4.16
N GLY A 298 -23.91 -35.26 2.86
CA GLY A 298 -24.81 -34.27 2.25
C GLY A 298 -24.09 -33.10 1.58
N ILE A 299 -24.87 -32.09 1.18
CA ILE A 299 -24.41 -30.87 0.48
C ILE A 299 -24.15 -29.76 1.51
N ARG A 300 -23.00 -29.12 1.44
CA ARG A 300 -22.59 -28.02 2.34
C ARG A 300 -22.21 -26.76 1.55
N PRO A 301 -22.36 -25.58 2.14
CA PRO A 301 -21.84 -24.33 1.56
C PRO A 301 -20.32 -24.39 1.33
N ALA A 302 -19.84 -23.62 0.35
CA ALA A 302 -18.43 -23.51 -0.02
C ALA A 302 -17.77 -24.81 -0.54
N GLU A 303 -18.56 -25.82 -0.96
CA GLU A 303 -18.06 -27.03 -1.61
C GLU A 303 -18.26 -26.99 -3.13
N LEU A 304 -17.27 -27.48 -3.87
CA LEU A 304 -17.36 -27.79 -5.28
C LEU A 304 -17.47 -29.30 -5.46
N VAL A 305 -18.61 -29.77 -5.95
CA VAL A 305 -18.85 -31.18 -6.22
C VAL A 305 -18.87 -31.43 -7.74
N THR A 306 -18.03 -32.33 -8.21
CA THR A 306 -17.92 -32.68 -9.63
C THR A 306 -18.46 -34.08 -9.89
N PHE A 307 -19.46 -34.19 -10.77
CA PHE A 307 -19.96 -35.48 -11.26
C PHE A 307 -19.31 -35.80 -12.61
N THR A 308 -18.64 -36.93 -12.67
CA THR A 308 -17.99 -37.40 -13.91
C THR A 308 -18.56 -38.76 -14.34
N ALA A 309 -18.79 -38.91 -15.63
CA ALA A 309 -19.21 -40.16 -16.23
C ALA A 309 -18.96 -40.11 -17.75
N GLY A 310 -18.94 -41.26 -18.40
CA GLY A 310 -18.88 -41.36 -19.85
C GLY A 310 -20.06 -40.66 -20.53
N SER A 311 -19.95 -40.41 -21.84
CA SER A 311 -21.03 -39.83 -22.64
C SER A 311 -22.26 -40.75 -22.61
N GLY A 312 -23.46 -40.16 -22.53
CA GLY A 312 -24.72 -40.93 -22.54
C GLY A 312 -25.10 -41.66 -21.24
N LEU A 313 -24.28 -41.62 -20.19
CA LEU A 313 -24.56 -42.32 -18.93
C LEU A 313 -25.47 -41.54 -17.95
N GLY A 314 -26.08 -40.45 -18.37
CA GLY A 314 -27.10 -39.77 -17.58
C GLY A 314 -26.60 -38.71 -16.62
N LYS A 315 -25.39 -38.13 -16.82
CA LYS A 315 -24.88 -37.01 -15.97
C LYS A 315 -25.89 -35.90 -15.77
N THR A 316 -26.48 -35.42 -16.88
CA THR A 316 -27.48 -34.36 -16.84
C THR A 316 -28.73 -34.76 -16.05
N GLN A 317 -29.12 -36.03 -16.12
CA GLN A 317 -30.28 -36.53 -15.37
C GLN A 317 -29.98 -36.55 -13.86
N VAL A 318 -28.79 -36.99 -13.44
CA VAL A 318 -28.36 -36.95 -12.04
C VAL A 318 -28.39 -35.50 -11.52
N MET A 319 -27.88 -34.53 -12.31
CA MET A 319 -27.93 -33.13 -11.95
C MET A 319 -29.37 -32.60 -11.82
N ARG A 320 -30.28 -32.99 -12.72
CA ARG A 320 -31.71 -32.64 -12.62
C ARG A 320 -32.36 -33.18 -11.34
N GLU A 321 -32.05 -34.42 -10.95
CA GLU A 321 -32.53 -35.02 -9.70
C GLU A 321 -32.05 -34.24 -8.48
N VAL A 322 -30.76 -33.90 -8.45
CA VAL A 322 -30.17 -33.12 -7.35
C VAL A 322 -30.80 -31.72 -7.27
N VAL A 323 -30.91 -31.02 -8.41
CA VAL A 323 -31.50 -29.68 -8.48
C VAL A 323 -32.97 -29.73 -8.06
N HIS A 324 -33.72 -30.67 -8.59
CA HIS A 324 -35.15 -30.86 -8.22
C HIS A 324 -35.29 -31.08 -6.71
N HIS A 325 -34.47 -31.97 -6.14
CA HIS A 325 -34.47 -32.25 -4.72
C HIS A 325 -34.14 -31.01 -3.89
N MET A 326 -33.16 -30.18 -4.31
CA MET A 326 -32.80 -28.92 -3.64
C MET A 326 -33.97 -27.93 -3.70
N ILE A 327 -34.66 -27.78 -4.85
CA ILE A 327 -35.84 -26.91 -4.99
C ILE A 327 -36.93 -27.31 -4.00
N LYS A 328 -37.13 -28.61 -3.75
CA LYS A 328 -38.15 -29.11 -2.83
C LYS A 328 -37.73 -29.04 -1.35
N SER A 329 -36.44 -29.06 -1.07
CA SER A 329 -35.92 -29.20 0.29
C SER A 329 -35.42 -27.89 0.89
N THR A 330 -35.31 -26.81 0.10
CA THR A 330 -34.80 -25.51 0.53
C THR A 330 -35.66 -24.37 0.01
N GLU A 331 -35.55 -23.21 0.64
CA GLU A 331 -36.17 -21.95 0.15
C GLU A 331 -35.14 -21.09 -0.64
N ASP A 332 -33.94 -21.62 -0.88
CA ASP A 332 -32.88 -20.87 -1.57
C ASP A 332 -33.07 -20.83 -3.08
N ASN A 333 -32.49 -19.81 -3.69
CA ASN A 333 -32.44 -19.69 -5.15
C ASN A 333 -31.32 -20.56 -5.74
N ILE A 334 -31.66 -21.37 -6.74
CA ILE A 334 -30.75 -22.24 -7.43
C ILE A 334 -30.43 -21.68 -8.82
N GLY A 335 -29.15 -21.36 -9.07
CA GLY A 335 -28.68 -20.92 -10.38
C GLY A 335 -28.25 -22.14 -11.22
N LEU A 336 -28.72 -22.20 -12.48
CA LEU A 336 -28.35 -23.23 -13.44
C LEU A 336 -27.60 -22.61 -14.63
N LEU A 337 -26.44 -23.17 -14.95
CA LEU A 337 -25.67 -22.83 -16.16
C LEU A 337 -25.56 -24.08 -17.02
N MET A 338 -26.46 -24.17 -18.05
CA MET A 338 -26.50 -25.31 -18.96
C MET A 338 -25.92 -24.89 -20.32
N LEU A 339 -24.75 -25.43 -20.67
CA LEU A 339 -24.01 -25.05 -21.87
C LEU A 339 -24.49 -25.76 -23.14
N GLU A 340 -25.20 -26.88 -23.01
CA GLU A 340 -25.65 -27.72 -24.14
C GLU A 340 -27.17 -27.71 -24.32
N GLU A 341 -27.92 -27.10 -23.41
CA GLU A 341 -29.38 -27.11 -23.40
C GLU A 341 -29.96 -25.70 -23.41
N THR A 342 -31.12 -25.53 -24.05
CA THR A 342 -31.86 -24.29 -23.92
C THR A 342 -32.64 -24.25 -22.57
N PRO A 343 -32.97 -23.05 -22.05
CA PRO A 343 -33.78 -22.94 -20.82
C PRO A 343 -35.08 -23.74 -20.85
N VAL A 344 -35.70 -23.83 -22.04
CA VAL A 344 -36.93 -24.60 -22.23
C VAL A 344 -36.71 -26.10 -22.06
N ILE A 345 -35.60 -26.62 -22.62
CA ILE A 345 -35.27 -28.05 -22.48
C ILE A 345 -34.88 -28.36 -21.03
N THR A 346 -34.09 -27.52 -20.38
CA THR A 346 -33.76 -27.66 -18.97
C THR A 346 -35.00 -27.64 -18.08
N SER A 347 -35.92 -26.70 -18.29
CA SER A 347 -37.17 -26.63 -17.53
C SER A 347 -38.06 -27.86 -17.74
N LYS A 348 -38.23 -28.32 -18.98
CA LYS A 348 -38.96 -29.59 -19.28
C LYS A 348 -38.27 -30.79 -18.60
N GLY A 349 -36.93 -30.79 -18.54
CA GLY A 349 -36.19 -31.83 -17.83
C GLY A 349 -36.50 -31.87 -16.33
N LEU A 350 -36.54 -30.72 -15.65
CA LEU A 350 -36.91 -30.62 -14.22
C LEU A 350 -38.38 -30.99 -14.00
N MET A 351 -39.29 -30.51 -14.84
CA MET A 351 -40.68 -30.90 -14.79
C MET A 351 -40.89 -32.40 -15.03
N SER A 352 -40.04 -33.01 -15.84
CA SER A 352 -40.07 -34.49 -16.07
C SER A 352 -39.76 -35.26 -14.80
N VAL A 353 -38.82 -34.76 -13.97
CA VAL A 353 -38.49 -35.35 -12.67
C VAL A 353 -39.67 -35.25 -11.72
N GLU A 354 -40.32 -34.07 -11.60
CA GLU A 354 -41.48 -33.84 -10.75
C GLU A 354 -42.68 -34.72 -11.16
N ALA A 355 -42.97 -34.72 -12.45
CA ALA A 355 -44.12 -35.45 -13.00
C ALA A 355 -43.89 -36.97 -13.13
N ASN A 356 -42.67 -37.44 -12.96
CA ASN A 356 -42.23 -38.78 -13.29
C ASN A 356 -42.65 -39.20 -14.70
N GLN A 357 -42.54 -38.27 -15.67
CA GLN A 357 -42.94 -38.44 -17.06
C GLN A 357 -41.86 -37.87 -18.00
N ARG A 358 -41.73 -38.44 -19.20
CA ARG A 358 -40.74 -38.00 -20.20
C ARG A 358 -41.26 -36.83 -21.05
N LEU A 359 -41.43 -35.65 -20.45
CA LEU A 359 -42.02 -34.44 -21.09
C LEU A 359 -41.22 -33.89 -22.28
N HIS A 360 -40.06 -34.42 -22.52
CA HIS A 360 -39.22 -34.06 -23.69
C HIS A 360 -39.54 -34.87 -24.95
N LEU A 361 -40.38 -35.90 -24.84
CA LEU A 361 -40.81 -36.68 -26.00
C LEU A 361 -41.90 -35.96 -26.78
N PRO A 362 -41.92 -36.12 -28.13
CA PRO A 362 -42.86 -35.41 -29.04
C PRO A 362 -44.34 -35.69 -28.73
N ASP A 363 -44.66 -36.89 -28.27
CA ASP A 363 -46.01 -37.34 -28.04
C ASP A 363 -46.59 -37.00 -26.65
N VAL A 364 -45.78 -36.31 -25.82
CA VAL A 364 -46.20 -35.91 -24.48
C VAL A 364 -46.58 -34.43 -24.45
N HIS A 365 -47.85 -34.14 -24.24
CA HIS A 365 -48.36 -32.78 -24.13
C HIS A 365 -48.41 -32.35 -22.65
N VAL A 366 -47.79 -31.18 -22.38
CA VAL A 366 -47.93 -30.52 -21.06
C VAL A 366 -49.11 -29.60 -21.16
N SER A 367 -50.22 -29.91 -20.45
CA SER A 367 -51.35 -28.96 -20.27
C SER A 367 -50.91 -27.83 -19.36
N LYS A 368 -51.44 -26.62 -19.64
CA LYS A 368 -51.26 -25.44 -18.77
C LYS A 368 -51.96 -25.61 -17.43
#